data_c2f8f3542cd45aef2d2e4155fd4dc206
#
_entry.id   c2f8f3542cd45aef2d2e4155fd4dc206
#
_cell.length_a   1.000
_cell.length_b   1.000
_cell.length_c   1.000
_cell.angle_alpha   90.00
_cell.angle_beta   90.00
_cell.angle_gamma   90.00
#
_symmetry.space_group_name_H-M   'P 1'
#
loop_
_entity.id
_entity.type
_entity.pdbx_description
1 polymer ?
#
loop_
_entity_poly.entity_id
_entity_poly.type
_entity_poly.pdbx_seq_one_letter_code
_entity_poly.pdbx_strand_id
1 'polypeptide(L)'
;MTYLWIGLLMVLSYFLGSIPSGLIIGKVFKNVDIRQYGSKNTGATNAVRVLGFRYGVFAFIFDSLKGALVIMIVYFVNDPSLYLVSDYNINISSLYGAVAVLGHVFPIYINFKGGKAVATSAGMIFAIEPWLAVSVIIIFFIFFFATRYVSISSTIAALSALLYFVFRVFFEFLVSNVQNFNFATRIMDLVVTSLLAVLILIRHKANYRRLREGTENKFVPKGKTE
;
A
#
# COMPACT_ATOMS: atom_id res chain seq x y z
N MET A 1 24.62 -3.91 17.61
CA MET A 1 24.16 -5.00 16.73
C MET A 1 22.74 -4.78 16.25
N THR A 2 21.78 -4.51 17.13
CA THR A 2 20.33 -4.30 16.83
C THR A 2 20.07 -3.27 15.73
N TYR A 3 20.63 -2.06 15.83
CA TYR A 3 20.42 -1.01 14.80
C TYR A 3 20.96 -1.40 13.41
N LEU A 4 21.99 -2.25 13.36
CA LEU A 4 22.47 -2.79 12.08
C LEU A 4 21.42 -3.68 11.43
N TRP A 5 20.80 -4.59 12.20
CA TRP A 5 19.75 -5.47 11.69
C TRP A 5 18.51 -4.68 11.25
N ILE A 6 18.09 -3.67 12.02
CA ILE A 6 17.01 -2.75 11.62
C ILE A 6 17.35 -2.09 10.27
N GLY A 7 18.56 -1.55 10.12
CA GLY A 7 19.01 -0.95 8.87
C GLY A 7 18.99 -1.94 7.69
N LEU A 8 19.49 -3.16 7.88
CA LEU A 8 19.45 -4.20 6.85
C LEU A 8 18.02 -4.60 6.46
N LEU A 9 17.11 -4.71 7.42
CA LEU A 9 15.69 -4.99 7.16
C LEU A 9 15.00 -3.84 6.43
N MET A 10 15.35 -2.58 6.70
CA MET A 10 14.87 -1.42 5.91
C MET A 10 15.35 -1.51 4.46
N VAL A 11 16.63 -1.79 4.24
CA VAL A 11 17.20 -1.98 2.91
C VAL A 11 16.51 -3.13 2.17
N LEU A 12 16.32 -4.27 2.85
CA LEU A 12 15.58 -5.41 2.30
C LEU A 12 14.15 -5.03 1.93
N SER A 13 13.44 -4.27 2.78
CA SER A 13 12.07 -3.78 2.51
C SER A 13 12.02 -2.95 1.23
N TYR A 14 13.00 -2.05 1.02
CA TYR A 14 13.08 -1.26 -0.19
C TYR A 14 13.28 -2.12 -1.45
N PHE A 15 14.22 -3.06 -1.42
CA PHE A 15 14.49 -3.92 -2.57
C PHE A 15 13.30 -4.84 -2.89
N LEU A 16 12.68 -5.45 -1.89
CA LEU A 16 11.46 -6.24 -2.06
C LEU A 16 10.31 -5.37 -2.60
N GLY A 17 10.12 -4.19 -2.03
CA GLY A 17 9.15 -3.20 -2.50
C GLY A 17 9.36 -2.81 -3.96
N SER A 18 10.61 -2.72 -4.40
CA SER A 18 11.01 -2.32 -5.76
C SER A 18 10.68 -3.36 -6.83
N ILE A 19 10.38 -4.61 -6.48
CA ILE A 19 10.02 -5.65 -7.44
C ILE A 19 8.74 -5.25 -8.21
N PRO A 20 8.79 -5.06 -9.54
CA PRO A 20 7.66 -4.57 -10.32
C PRO A 20 6.73 -5.72 -10.73
N SER A 21 5.89 -6.21 -9.79
CA SER A 21 5.09 -7.44 -9.92
C SER A 21 4.25 -7.49 -11.19
N GLY A 22 3.50 -6.41 -11.48
CA GLY A 22 2.65 -6.37 -12.67
C GLY A 22 3.43 -6.42 -13.98
N LEU A 23 4.62 -5.82 -14.04
CA LEU A 23 5.50 -5.88 -15.21
C LEU A 23 6.07 -7.29 -15.41
N ILE A 24 6.53 -7.92 -14.33
CA ILE A 24 7.06 -9.29 -14.37
C ILE A 24 5.98 -10.25 -14.84
N ILE A 25 4.78 -10.19 -14.25
CA ILE A 25 3.63 -11.03 -14.64
C ILE A 25 3.29 -10.83 -16.12
N GLY A 26 3.26 -9.57 -16.59
CA GLY A 26 2.99 -9.27 -17.98
C GLY A 26 4.03 -9.89 -18.95
N LYS A 27 5.31 -9.75 -18.63
CA LYS A 27 6.38 -10.30 -19.45
C LYS A 27 6.43 -11.82 -19.41
N VAL A 28 6.33 -12.44 -18.22
CA VAL A 28 6.47 -13.89 -18.06
C VAL A 28 5.28 -14.65 -18.64
N PHE A 29 4.05 -14.21 -18.37
CA PHE A 29 2.85 -15.00 -18.75
C PHE A 29 2.22 -14.57 -20.08
N LYS A 30 2.51 -13.37 -20.58
CA LYS A 30 1.86 -12.83 -21.79
C LYS A 30 2.82 -12.21 -22.78
N ASN A 31 4.12 -12.16 -22.47
CA ASN A 31 5.14 -11.48 -23.27
C ASN A 31 4.79 -10.01 -23.59
N VAL A 32 4.12 -9.31 -22.63
CA VAL A 32 3.63 -7.94 -22.80
C VAL A 32 4.24 -7.02 -21.76
N ASP A 33 4.77 -5.88 -22.22
CA ASP A 33 5.13 -4.76 -21.34
C ASP A 33 3.89 -3.88 -21.08
N ILE A 34 3.30 -4.02 -19.89
CA ILE A 34 2.07 -3.30 -19.52
C ILE A 34 2.24 -1.78 -19.49
N ARG A 35 3.48 -1.26 -19.48
CA ARG A 35 3.76 0.18 -19.51
C ARG A 35 3.51 0.82 -20.89
N GLN A 36 3.37 0.00 -21.93
CA GLN A 36 3.05 0.46 -23.29
C GLN A 36 1.54 0.61 -23.51
N TYR A 37 0.69 0.05 -22.61
CA TYR A 37 -0.75 -0.05 -22.79
C TYR A 37 -1.54 0.48 -21.59
N GLY A 38 -2.83 0.75 -21.81
CA GLY A 38 -3.76 1.17 -20.79
C GLY A 38 -3.35 2.48 -20.10
N SER A 39 -3.24 2.47 -18.76
CA SER A 39 -2.78 3.64 -18.00
C SER A 39 -1.28 3.82 -17.97
N LYS A 40 -0.52 2.95 -18.65
CA LYS A 40 0.95 2.94 -18.70
C LYS A 40 1.64 2.80 -17.32
N ASN A 41 0.87 2.41 -16.29
CA ASN A 41 1.35 2.19 -14.94
C ASN A 41 1.75 0.73 -14.72
N THR A 42 2.69 0.45 -13.80
CA THR A 42 3.16 -0.90 -13.47
C THR A 42 2.27 -1.66 -12.49
N GLY A 43 1.28 -1.00 -11.86
CA GLY A 43 0.48 -1.59 -10.78
C GLY A 43 -0.68 -2.48 -11.26
N ALA A 44 -1.29 -3.17 -10.29
CA ALA A 44 -2.32 -4.17 -10.48
C ALA A 44 -3.51 -3.72 -11.35
N THR A 45 -4.01 -2.49 -11.18
CA THR A 45 -5.14 -1.96 -11.96
C THR A 45 -4.83 -1.92 -13.47
N ASN A 46 -3.60 -1.57 -13.85
CA ASN A 46 -3.20 -1.61 -15.24
C ASN A 46 -2.99 -3.05 -15.71
N ALA A 47 -2.46 -3.92 -14.85
CA ALA A 47 -2.36 -5.34 -15.16
C ALA A 47 -3.74 -5.96 -15.43
N VAL A 48 -4.80 -5.62 -14.66
CA VAL A 48 -6.18 -6.03 -14.96
C VAL A 48 -6.61 -5.58 -16.34
N ARG A 49 -6.35 -4.32 -16.71
CA ARG A 49 -6.77 -3.76 -18.00
C ARG A 49 -6.09 -4.43 -19.20
N VAL A 50 -4.78 -4.67 -19.09
CA VAL A 50 -3.94 -5.14 -20.19
C VAL A 50 -3.92 -6.65 -20.27
N LEU A 51 -3.80 -7.34 -19.14
CA LEU A 51 -3.59 -8.80 -19.08
C LEU A 51 -4.87 -9.57 -18.72
N GLY A 52 -5.90 -8.87 -18.22
CA GLY A 52 -7.13 -9.46 -17.71
C GLY A 52 -7.14 -9.63 -16.19
N PHE A 53 -8.34 -9.91 -15.65
CA PHE A 53 -8.62 -9.91 -14.21
C PHE A 53 -7.70 -10.85 -13.43
N ARG A 54 -7.51 -12.08 -13.91
CA ARG A 54 -6.71 -13.14 -13.26
C ARG A 54 -5.27 -12.66 -12.96
N TYR A 55 -4.59 -12.11 -13.96
CA TYR A 55 -3.22 -11.62 -13.83
C TYR A 55 -3.12 -10.33 -13.00
N GLY A 56 -4.16 -9.50 -13.08
CA GLY A 56 -4.24 -8.30 -12.24
C GLY A 56 -4.42 -8.62 -10.76
N VAL A 57 -5.17 -9.67 -10.43
CA VAL A 57 -5.29 -10.17 -9.05
C VAL A 57 -3.94 -10.69 -8.54
N PHE A 58 -3.21 -11.46 -9.33
CA PHE A 58 -1.85 -11.88 -8.96
C PHE A 58 -0.93 -10.67 -8.73
N ALA A 59 -0.96 -9.68 -9.61
CA ALA A 59 -0.18 -8.45 -9.42
C ALA A 59 -0.57 -7.73 -8.12
N PHE A 60 -1.86 -7.67 -7.78
CA PHE A 60 -2.34 -7.09 -6.53
C PHE A 60 -1.83 -7.86 -5.31
N ILE A 61 -1.93 -9.18 -5.31
CA ILE A 61 -1.47 -10.03 -4.21
C ILE A 61 0.03 -9.84 -3.99
N PHE A 62 0.86 -9.91 -5.03
CA PHE A 62 2.29 -9.71 -4.91
C PHE A 62 2.66 -8.28 -4.48
N ASP A 63 1.96 -7.26 -4.99
CA ASP A 63 2.16 -5.87 -4.56
C ASP A 63 1.75 -5.65 -3.10
N SER A 64 0.75 -6.38 -2.59
CA SER A 64 0.36 -6.34 -1.17
C SER A 64 1.35 -7.12 -0.30
N LEU A 65 1.73 -8.32 -0.72
CA LEU A 65 2.67 -9.16 0.03
C LEU A 65 4.00 -8.44 0.29
N LYS A 66 4.57 -7.74 -0.69
CA LYS A 66 5.84 -7.03 -0.47
C LYS A 66 5.75 -5.90 0.56
N GLY A 67 4.55 -5.31 0.77
CA GLY A 67 4.30 -4.33 1.82
C GLY A 67 4.18 -4.95 3.22
N ALA A 68 3.74 -6.20 3.29
CA ALA A 68 3.54 -6.95 4.53
C ALA A 68 4.77 -7.76 4.95
N LEU A 69 5.54 -8.26 3.98
CA LEU A 69 6.46 -9.38 4.16
C LEU A 69 7.50 -9.17 5.26
N VAL A 70 8.20 -8.02 5.27
CA VAL A 70 9.24 -7.78 6.29
C VAL A 70 8.62 -7.61 7.67
N ILE A 71 7.45 -6.97 7.77
CA ILE A 71 6.69 -6.85 9.03
C ILE A 71 6.33 -8.24 9.56
N MET A 72 5.82 -9.10 8.69
CA MET A 72 5.47 -10.48 9.06
C MET A 72 6.69 -11.29 9.47
N ILE A 73 7.84 -11.12 8.79
CA ILE A 73 9.10 -11.78 9.15
C ILE A 73 9.54 -11.37 10.55
N VAL A 74 9.59 -10.08 10.87
CA VAL A 74 10.06 -9.63 12.19
C VAL A 74 9.11 -10.07 13.31
N TYR A 75 7.81 -10.16 13.07
CA TYR A 75 6.86 -10.71 14.03
C TYR A 75 6.96 -12.23 14.16
N PHE A 76 7.23 -12.94 13.07
CA PHE A 76 7.42 -14.39 13.08
C PHE A 76 8.71 -14.80 13.82
N VAL A 77 9.82 -14.05 13.61
CA VAL A 77 11.07 -14.24 14.34
C VAL A 77 10.89 -14.00 15.84
N ASN A 78 9.88 -13.16 16.21
CA ASN A 78 9.52 -12.84 17.59
C ASN A 78 10.68 -12.31 18.43
N ASP A 79 11.59 -11.55 17.81
CA ASP A 79 12.64 -10.80 18.49
C ASP A 79 12.22 -9.32 18.60
N PRO A 80 11.78 -8.87 19.80
CA PRO A 80 11.36 -7.49 20.00
C PRO A 80 12.37 -6.44 19.58
N SER A 81 13.67 -6.75 19.65
CA SER A 81 14.73 -5.82 19.28
C SER A 81 14.72 -5.42 17.80
N LEU A 82 14.03 -6.19 16.94
CA LEU A 82 13.90 -5.90 15.51
C LEU A 82 12.78 -4.90 15.20
N TYR A 83 11.84 -4.68 16.13
CA TYR A 83 10.70 -3.79 15.89
C TYR A 83 10.34 -2.88 17.07
N LEU A 84 10.90 -3.09 18.28
CA LEU A 84 10.77 -2.18 19.41
C LEU A 84 12.07 -1.40 19.62
N VAL A 85 12.00 -0.09 19.63
CA VAL A 85 13.16 0.78 19.80
C VAL A 85 12.94 1.76 20.94
N SER A 86 14.05 2.21 21.54
CA SER A 86 14.12 3.10 22.69
C SER A 86 13.57 2.49 24.00
N ASP A 87 13.82 3.17 25.11
CA ASP A 87 13.30 2.81 26.44
C ASP A 87 11.77 2.86 26.53
N TYR A 88 11.12 3.51 25.55
CA TYR A 88 9.65 3.61 25.44
C TYR A 88 9.03 2.48 24.61
N ASN A 89 9.80 1.48 24.16
CA ASN A 89 9.32 0.36 23.34
C ASN A 89 8.48 0.80 22.13
N ILE A 90 8.95 1.83 21.39
CA ILE A 90 8.25 2.31 20.20
C ILE A 90 8.31 1.24 19.10
N ASN A 91 7.14 0.79 18.66
CA ASN A 91 7.04 -0.16 17.56
C ASN A 91 7.25 0.55 16.20
N ILE A 92 8.31 0.16 15.49
CA ILE A 92 8.69 0.74 14.19
C ILE A 92 8.26 -0.12 12.99
N SER A 93 7.44 -1.14 13.18
CA SER A 93 7.05 -2.06 12.11
C SER A 93 6.42 -1.35 10.91
N SER A 94 5.67 -0.27 11.14
CA SER A 94 5.11 0.55 10.07
C SER A 94 6.17 1.17 9.15
N LEU A 95 7.39 1.43 9.65
CA LEU A 95 8.48 1.94 8.82
C LEU A 95 8.96 0.91 7.80
N TYR A 96 9.03 -0.38 8.13
CA TYR A 96 9.38 -1.43 7.15
C TYR A 96 8.40 -1.44 5.99
N GLY A 97 7.10 -1.39 6.29
CA GLY A 97 6.06 -1.30 5.28
C GLY A 97 6.14 -0.02 4.45
N ALA A 98 6.37 1.14 5.09
CA ALA A 98 6.54 2.42 4.40
C ALA A 98 7.73 2.41 3.44
N VAL A 99 8.86 1.83 3.85
CA VAL A 99 10.05 1.69 2.98
C VAL A 99 9.76 0.75 1.80
N ALA A 100 9.00 -0.33 2.00
CA ALA A 100 8.55 -1.18 0.89
C ALA A 100 7.61 -0.41 -0.07
N VAL A 101 6.74 0.47 0.45
CA VAL A 101 5.90 1.35 -0.37
C VAL A 101 6.74 2.34 -1.16
N LEU A 102 7.78 2.93 -0.57
CA LEU A 102 8.72 3.77 -1.30
C LEU A 102 9.42 3.01 -2.43
N GLY A 103 9.85 1.76 -2.17
CA GLY A 103 10.39 0.87 -3.20
C GLY A 103 9.39 0.63 -4.34
N HIS A 104 8.10 0.40 -4.03
CA HIS A 104 7.07 0.23 -5.05
C HIS A 104 6.82 1.50 -5.89
N VAL A 105 6.88 2.67 -5.27
CA VAL A 105 6.65 3.96 -5.98
C VAL A 105 7.88 4.39 -6.76
N PHE A 106 9.06 4.15 -6.22
CA PHE A 106 10.36 4.50 -6.79
C PHE A 106 11.26 3.28 -6.94
N PRO A 107 10.87 2.28 -7.77
CA PRO A 107 11.58 1.02 -7.87
C PRO A 107 12.91 1.17 -8.62
N ILE A 108 14.01 0.75 -7.97
CA ILE A 108 15.36 0.83 -8.55
C ILE A 108 15.48 0.01 -9.84
N TYR A 109 14.79 -1.13 -9.94
CA TYR A 109 14.88 -2.03 -11.09
C TYR A 109 14.28 -1.49 -12.39
N ILE A 110 13.51 -0.40 -12.33
CA ILE A 110 12.84 0.20 -13.51
C ILE A 110 12.95 1.73 -13.51
N ASN A 111 14.14 2.24 -13.19
CA ASN A 111 14.48 3.66 -13.24
C ASN A 111 13.54 4.54 -12.42
N PHE A 112 13.16 4.09 -11.22
CA PHE A 112 12.32 4.80 -10.25
C PHE A 112 10.91 5.19 -10.77
N LYS A 113 10.39 4.49 -11.80
CA LYS A 113 9.07 4.74 -12.40
C LYS A 113 8.10 3.63 -12.03
N GLY A 114 7.58 3.68 -10.81
CA GLY A 114 6.73 2.65 -10.22
C GLY A 114 5.25 2.95 -10.14
N GLY A 115 4.58 2.26 -9.22
CA GLY A 115 3.13 2.28 -9.00
C GLY A 115 2.63 3.49 -8.18
N LYS A 116 1.46 3.34 -7.57
CA LYS A 116 0.75 4.39 -6.84
C LYS A 116 0.58 4.10 -5.35
N ALA A 117 1.33 3.20 -4.80
CA ALA A 117 1.37 2.86 -3.39
C ALA A 117 0.15 2.07 -2.84
N VAL A 118 -1.00 2.03 -3.50
CA VAL A 118 -2.27 1.55 -2.91
C VAL A 118 -2.20 0.09 -2.43
N ALA A 119 -1.84 -0.86 -3.30
CA ALA A 119 -1.80 -2.27 -2.94
C ALA A 119 -0.72 -2.57 -1.88
N THR A 120 0.46 -1.95 -2.01
CA THR A 120 1.58 -2.15 -1.08
C THR A 120 1.26 -1.56 0.30
N SER A 121 0.59 -0.39 0.36
CA SER A 121 0.10 0.18 1.62
C SER A 121 -1.01 -0.68 2.24
N ALA A 122 -1.91 -1.26 1.43
CA ALA A 122 -2.92 -2.19 1.94
C ALA A 122 -2.27 -3.43 2.60
N GLY A 123 -1.20 -3.96 2.01
CA GLY A 123 -0.43 -5.05 2.60
C GLY A 123 0.26 -4.66 3.91
N MET A 124 0.86 -3.47 3.98
CA MET A 124 1.42 -2.91 5.22
C MET A 124 0.35 -2.82 6.31
N ILE A 125 -0.81 -2.23 6.00
CA ILE A 125 -1.92 -2.09 6.96
C ILE A 125 -2.41 -3.48 7.40
N PHE A 126 -2.50 -4.45 6.49
CA PHE A 126 -2.89 -5.82 6.83
C PHE A 126 -1.94 -6.46 7.86
N ALA A 127 -0.64 -6.22 7.73
CA ALA A 127 0.35 -6.76 8.66
C ALA A 127 0.31 -6.09 10.05
N ILE A 128 -0.12 -4.82 10.15
CA ILE A 128 -0.14 -4.04 11.41
C ILE A 128 -1.53 -4.12 12.06
N GLU A 129 -2.59 -3.93 11.28
CA GLU A 129 -3.98 -3.82 11.70
C GLU A 129 -4.89 -4.59 10.73
N PRO A 130 -4.98 -5.94 10.84
CA PRO A 130 -5.71 -6.77 9.87
C PRO A 130 -7.18 -6.38 9.71
N TRP A 131 -7.87 -6.03 10.81
CA TRP A 131 -9.28 -5.63 10.76
C TRP A 131 -9.49 -4.28 10.06
N LEU A 132 -8.56 -3.35 10.24
CA LEU A 132 -8.57 -2.11 9.47
C LEU A 132 -8.39 -2.41 7.97
N ALA A 133 -7.45 -3.28 7.60
CA ALA A 133 -7.23 -3.64 6.20
C ALA A 133 -8.49 -4.22 5.55
N VAL A 134 -9.21 -5.11 6.25
CA VAL A 134 -10.51 -5.65 5.79
C VAL A 134 -11.52 -4.53 5.60
N SER A 135 -11.66 -3.62 6.58
CA SER A 135 -12.59 -2.49 6.50
C SER A 135 -12.28 -1.57 5.31
N VAL A 136 -11.00 -1.25 5.11
CA VAL A 136 -10.53 -0.40 3.99
C VAL A 136 -10.79 -1.07 2.64
N ILE A 137 -10.62 -2.39 2.53
CA ILE A 137 -10.95 -3.17 1.32
C ILE A 137 -12.46 -3.12 1.04
N ILE A 138 -13.29 -3.28 2.07
CA ILE A 138 -14.76 -3.18 1.93
C ILE A 138 -15.14 -1.78 1.45
N ILE A 139 -14.61 -0.73 2.07
CA ILE A 139 -14.84 0.67 1.65
C ILE A 139 -14.41 0.89 0.20
N PHE A 140 -13.23 0.38 -0.18
CA PHE A 140 -12.77 0.43 -1.57
C PHE A 140 -13.79 -0.18 -2.52
N PHE A 141 -14.31 -1.37 -2.25
CA PHE A 141 -15.27 -2.03 -3.12
C PHE A 141 -16.63 -1.34 -3.15
N ILE A 142 -17.13 -0.80 -2.04
CA ILE A 142 -18.36 0.00 -2.01
C ILE A 142 -18.26 1.15 -3.02
N PHE A 143 -17.21 1.96 -2.91
CA PHE A 143 -17.01 3.10 -3.82
C PHE A 143 -16.62 2.67 -5.24
N PHE A 144 -15.94 1.54 -5.40
CA PHE A 144 -15.65 0.98 -6.72
C PHE A 144 -16.92 0.56 -7.48
N PHE A 145 -17.84 -0.13 -6.83
CA PHE A 145 -19.11 -0.51 -7.47
C PHE A 145 -20.03 0.68 -7.70
N ALA A 146 -20.00 1.66 -6.82
CA ALA A 146 -20.80 2.87 -6.97
C ALA A 146 -20.31 3.79 -8.11
N THR A 147 -18.99 3.99 -8.22
CA THR A 147 -18.41 5.00 -9.13
C THR A 147 -17.80 4.40 -10.40
N ARG A 148 -17.36 3.14 -10.35
CA ARG A 148 -16.57 2.47 -11.39
C ARG A 148 -15.15 3.08 -11.60
N TYR A 149 -14.72 3.99 -10.75
CA TYR A 149 -13.38 4.60 -10.80
C TYR A 149 -12.48 4.06 -9.69
N VAL A 150 -11.45 3.30 -10.06
CA VAL A 150 -10.44 2.80 -9.11
C VAL A 150 -9.73 3.96 -8.41
N SER A 151 -9.49 5.08 -9.10
CA SER A 151 -8.82 6.25 -8.54
C SER A 151 -9.61 6.91 -7.41
N ILE A 152 -10.92 7.00 -7.50
CA ILE A 152 -11.79 7.52 -6.44
C ILE A 152 -11.77 6.55 -5.26
N SER A 153 -12.03 5.28 -5.53
CA SER A 153 -12.13 4.23 -4.50
C SER A 153 -10.84 4.09 -3.68
N SER A 154 -9.68 4.09 -4.36
CA SER A 154 -8.39 4.02 -3.66
C SER A 154 -8.07 5.27 -2.86
N THR A 155 -8.49 6.44 -3.31
CA THR A 155 -8.34 7.70 -2.54
C THR A 155 -9.19 7.66 -1.28
N ILE A 156 -10.46 7.29 -1.38
CA ILE A 156 -11.37 7.19 -0.22
C ILE A 156 -10.86 6.13 0.76
N ALA A 157 -10.41 4.98 0.26
CA ALA A 157 -9.81 3.93 1.07
C ALA A 157 -8.57 4.41 1.84
N ALA A 158 -7.68 5.17 1.20
CA ALA A 158 -6.50 5.74 1.86
C ALA A 158 -6.86 6.78 2.93
N LEU A 159 -7.86 7.63 2.65
CA LEU A 159 -8.33 8.63 3.61
C LEU A 159 -9.08 7.99 4.78
N SER A 160 -9.83 6.90 4.57
CA SER A 160 -10.48 6.17 5.68
C SER A 160 -9.46 5.47 6.58
N ALA A 161 -8.37 4.94 6.03
CA ALA A 161 -7.27 4.40 6.83
C ALA A 161 -6.62 5.51 7.69
N LEU A 162 -6.36 6.67 7.10
CA LEU A 162 -5.83 7.82 7.83
C LEU A 162 -6.78 8.27 8.95
N LEU A 163 -8.08 8.39 8.66
CA LEU A 163 -9.10 8.77 9.64
C LEU A 163 -9.16 7.80 10.81
N TYR A 164 -9.01 6.50 10.55
CA TYR A 164 -8.93 5.49 11.61
C TYR A 164 -7.76 5.74 12.56
N PHE A 165 -6.55 6.01 12.05
CA PHE A 165 -5.39 6.27 12.91
C PHE A 165 -5.51 7.60 13.68
N VAL A 166 -6.10 8.64 13.07
CA VAL A 166 -6.43 9.89 13.77
C VAL A 166 -7.40 9.62 14.92
N PHE A 167 -8.50 8.91 14.63
CA PHE A 167 -9.50 8.56 15.64
C PHE A 167 -8.90 7.68 16.75
N ARG A 168 -8.05 6.73 16.40
CA ARG A 168 -7.41 5.83 17.35
C ARG A 168 -6.50 6.59 18.33
N VAL A 169 -5.64 7.49 17.82
CA VAL A 169 -4.79 8.34 18.66
C VAL A 169 -5.64 9.19 19.61
N PHE A 170 -6.69 9.84 19.08
CA PHE A 170 -7.57 10.69 19.87
C PHE A 170 -8.35 9.90 20.94
N PHE A 171 -8.93 8.78 20.57
CA PHE A 171 -9.71 7.92 21.46
C PHE A 171 -8.83 7.33 22.58
N GLU A 172 -7.68 6.78 22.23
CA GLU A 172 -6.76 6.21 23.21
C GLU A 172 -6.17 7.29 24.14
N PHE A 173 -5.98 8.54 23.66
CA PHE A 173 -5.59 9.67 24.48
C PHE A 173 -6.68 10.03 25.51
N LEU A 174 -7.96 10.04 25.12
CA LEU A 174 -9.07 10.35 26.02
C LEU A 174 -9.29 9.25 27.07
N VAL A 175 -9.03 7.99 26.73
CA VAL A 175 -9.21 6.82 27.59
C VAL A 175 -7.86 6.38 28.17
N SER A 176 -7.04 7.33 28.66
CA SER A 176 -5.64 7.13 29.08
C SER A 176 -5.42 6.10 30.20
N ASN A 177 -6.48 5.48 30.74
CA ASN A 177 -6.43 4.35 31.69
C ASN A 177 -6.30 2.96 30.99
N VAL A 178 -6.15 2.92 29.66
CA VAL A 178 -5.96 1.65 28.94
C VAL A 178 -4.57 1.09 29.25
N GLN A 179 -4.54 -0.03 29.96
CA GLN A 179 -3.30 -0.76 30.18
C GLN A 179 -2.64 -1.11 28.84
N ASN A 180 -1.33 -0.88 28.72
CA ASN A 180 -0.51 -1.07 27.51
C ASN A 180 -0.63 -0.01 26.40
N PHE A 181 -1.06 1.22 26.74
CA PHE A 181 -1.04 2.31 25.78
C PHE A 181 0.39 2.78 25.47
N ASN A 182 0.84 2.59 24.22
CA ASN A 182 2.11 3.17 23.74
C ASN A 182 1.83 4.33 22.79
N PHE A 183 1.70 5.54 23.34
CA PHE A 183 1.39 6.76 22.58
C PHE A 183 2.38 7.03 21.44
N ALA A 184 3.68 6.80 21.69
CA ALA A 184 4.71 7.03 20.68
C ALA A 184 4.55 6.10 19.47
N THR A 185 4.18 4.82 19.67
CA THR A 185 3.85 3.90 18.58
C THR A 185 2.65 4.39 17.78
N ARG A 186 1.58 4.87 18.45
CA ARG A 186 0.37 5.35 17.76
C ARG A 186 0.65 6.61 16.93
N ILE A 187 1.46 7.52 17.46
CA ILE A 187 1.92 8.69 16.70
C ILE A 187 2.78 8.24 15.49
N MET A 188 3.66 7.25 15.66
CA MET A 188 4.46 6.73 14.56
C MET A 188 3.57 6.17 13.43
N ASP A 189 2.60 5.34 13.76
CA ASP A 189 1.68 4.76 12.78
C ASP A 189 0.84 5.85 12.09
N LEU A 190 0.38 6.86 12.83
CA LEU A 190 -0.34 8.01 12.27
C LEU A 190 0.54 8.82 11.32
N VAL A 191 1.78 9.13 11.69
CA VAL A 191 2.72 9.88 10.85
C VAL A 191 3.01 9.10 9.57
N VAL A 192 3.34 7.81 9.68
CA VAL A 192 3.60 6.93 8.53
C VAL A 192 2.39 6.89 7.61
N THR A 193 1.19 6.64 8.15
CA THR A 193 -0.04 6.56 7.34
C THR A 193 -0.38 7.91 6.71
N SER A 194 -0.14 9.03 7.39
CA SER A 194 -0.31 10.38 6.84
C SER A 194 0.59 10.62 5.63
N LEU A 195 1.87 10.30 5.75
CA LEU A 195 2.85 10.44 4.66
C LEU A 195 2.48 9.56 3.46
N LEU A 196 2.03 8.33 3.71
CA LEU A 196 1.58 7.43 2.65
C LEU A 196 0.28 7.89 1.99
N ALA A 197 -0.68 8.43 2.75
CA ALA A 197 -1.89 9.02 2.19
C ALA A 197 -1.55 10.21 1.28
N VAL A 198 -0.69 11.12 1.71
CA VAL A 198 -0.19 12.23 0.88
C VAL A 198 0.50 11.71 -0.38
N LEU A 199 1.37 10.70 -0.26
CA LEU A 199 2.04 10.07 -1.41
C LEU A 199 1.03 9.48 -2.39
N ILE A 200 -0.01 8.79 -1.92
CA ILE A 200 -1.09 8.24 -2.75
C ILE A 200 -1.80 9.38 -3.49
N LEU A 201 -2.18 10.46 -2.80
CA LEU A 201 -2.84 11.61 -3.40
C LEU A 201 -1.97 12.25 -4.52
N ILE A 202 -0.68 12.46 -4.25
CA ILE A 202 0.27 12.97 -5.24
C ILE A 202 0.34 12.05 -6.46
N ARG A 203 0.45 10.73 -6.25
CA ARG A 203 0.52 9.73 -7.34
C ARG A 203 -0.78 9.59 -8.12
N HIS A 204 -1.91 10.11 -7.60
CA HIS A 204 -3.20 10.17 -8.28
C HIS A 204 -3.49 11.50 -9.00
N LYS A 205 -2.58 12.51 -8.93
CA LYS A 205 -2.78 13.84 -9.55
C LYS A 205 -3.21 13.75 -11.02
N ALA A 206 -2.60 12.88 -11.82
CA ALA A 206 -2.98 12.69 -13.21
C ALA A 206 -4.38 12.06 -13.38
N ASN A 207 -4.82 11.20 -12.44
CA ASN A 207 -6.17 10.64 -12.45
C ASN A 207 -7.21 11.71 -12.13
N TYR A 208 -6.95 12.57 -11.13
CA TYR A 208 -7.85 13.66 -10.77
C TYR A 208 -8.02 14.68 -11.90
N ARG A 209 -6.93 14.94 -12.65
CA ARG A 209 -7.03 15.76 -13.87
C ARG A 209 -7.97 15.12 -14.88
N ARG A 210 -7.78 13.83 -15.22
CA ARG A 210 -8.67 13.11 -16.15
C ARG A 210 -10.10 12.99 -15.66
N LEU A 211 -10.32 12.87 -14.34
CA LEU A 211 -11.67 12.88 -13.76
C LEU A 211 -12.39 14.23 -14.02
N ARG A 212 -11.68 15.35 -13.85
CA ARG A 212 -12.22 16.69 -14.14
C ARG A 212 -12.49 16.91 -15.64
N GLU A 213 -11.66 16.31 -16.50
CA GLU A 213 -11.79 16.37 -17.97
C GLU A 213 -12.79 15.33 -18.51
N GLY A 214 -13.38 14.49 -17.66
CA GLY A 214 -14.28 13.40 -18.08
C GLY A 214 -13.59 12.25 -18.84
N THR A 215 -12.26 12.20 -18.85
CA THR A 215 -11.44 11.25 -19.62
C THR A 215 -10.83 10.13 -18.78
N GLU A 216 -11.15 10.04 -17.49
CA GLU A 216 -10.64 8.95 -16.64
C GLU A 216 -11.28 7.61 -17.03
N ASN A 217 -10.44 6.58 -17.11
CA ASN A 217 -10.85 5.23 -17.50
C ASN A 217 -11.79 4.61 -16.44
N LYS A 218 -13.06 4.46 -16.77
CA LYS A 218 -13.99 3.61 -16.01
C LYS A 218 -13.58 2.14 -16.11
N PHE A 219 -13.81 1.41 -15.05
CA PHE A 219 -13.67 -0.04 -15.07
C PHE A 219 -14.96 -0.64 -15.65
N VAL A 220 -14.88 -1.09 -16.90
CA VAL A 220 -15.98 -1.80 -17.57
C VAL A 220 -15.64 -3.28 -17.52
N PRO A 221 -16.50 -4.16 -16.92
CA PRO A 221 -16.33 -5.60 -17.04
C PRO A 221 -16.38 -6.01 -18.50
N LYS A 222 -15.43 -6.86 -18.96
CA LYS A 222 -15.51 -7.46 -20.31
C LYS A 222 -16.81 -8.24 -20.40
N GLY A 223 -17.72 -7.83 -21.25
CA GLY A 223 -19.02 -8.51 -21.49
C GLY A 223 -20.20 -7.57 -21.76
N LYS A 224 -20.05 -6.24 -21.64
CA LYS A 224 -21.03 -5.24 -22.06
C LYS A 224 -20.35 -4.24 -23.00
N THR A 225 -20.08 -4.66 -24.23
CA THR A 225 -19.99 -3.74 -25.36
C THR A 225 -21.43 -3.49 -25.81
N GLU A 226 -21.92 -2.28 -25.54
CA GLU A 226 -23.03 -1.72 -26.29
C GLU A 226 -22.62 -1.50 -27.75
#